data_6c1de6cbc8376678c1d04ce46163fad4
#
_entry.id   6c1de6cbc8376678c1d04ce46163fad4
#
_cell.length_a   1.000
_cell.length_b   1.000
_cell.length_c   1.000
_cell.angle_alpha   90.00
_cell.angle_beta   90.00
_cell.angle_gamma   90.00
#
_symmetry.space_group_name_H-M   'P 1'
#
loop_
_entity.id
_entity.type
_entity.pdbx_description
1 polymer ?
#
loop_
_entity_poly.entity_id
_entity_poly.type
_entity_poly.pdbx_seq_one_letter_code
_entity_poly.pdbx_strand_id
1 'polypeptide(L)'
;MPTPAQIRELNEALFTQLDDPSMQKQAVDAVNDFTRTRMREDGFFQRIMPAVTIQNDDLDKQVDTDKPVKVIEKEPDSPAAVSLPFASLPINFYIRGPRYRVMFDRIATPRFTKDVDELRTWIMDIRQVLSDNAIKDMLAEEDGKFLRAVNTAIVG
;
A
#
# COMPACT_ATOMS: atom_id res chain seq x y z
N MET A 1 23.41 8.76 -19.77
CA MET A 1 23.80 8.50 -18.38
C MET A 1 24.55 9.72 -17.85
N PRO A 2 24.29 10.17 -16.62
CA PRO A 2 25.00 11.31 -16.06
C PRO A 2 26.49 10.98 -15.88
N THR A 3 27.35 12.00 -16.03
CA THR A 3 28.80 11.84 -15.84
C THR A 3 29.13 11.74 -14.35
N PRO A 4 30.31 11.17 -13.97
CA PRO A 4 30.70 11.07 -12.56
C PRO A 4 30.72 12.41 -11.82
N ALA A 5 31.05 13.51 -12.53
CA ALA A 5 31.02 14.86 -11.96
C ALA A 5 29.59 15.32 -11.67
N GLN A 6 28.64 15.07 -12.57
CA GLN A 6 27.23 15.38 -12.37
C GLN A 6 26.62 14.55 -11.22
N ILE A 7 27.02 13.29 -11.05
CA ILE A 7 26.59 12.46 -9.94
C ILE A 7 27.05 13.02 -8.60
N ARG A 8 28.31 13.48 -8.52
CA ARG A 8 28.82 14.13 -7.29
C ARG A 8 28.06 15.40 -6.96
N GLU A 9 27.84 16.26 -7.94
CA GLU A 9 27.06 17.49 -7.75
C GLU A 9 25.63 17.21 -7.28
N LEU A 10 24.97 16.20 -7.85
CA LEU A 10 23.65 15.76 -7.42
C LEU A 10 23.65 15.21 -5.99
N ASN A 11 24.68 14.45 -5.61
CA ASN A 11 24.80 13.92 -4.24
C ASN A 11 25.07 15.05 -3.23
N GLU A 12 25.95 16.01 -3.54
CA GLU A 12 26.20 17.18 -2.70
C GLU A 12 24.95 18.05 -2.52
N ALA A 13 24.19 18.27 -3.59
CA ALA A 13 22.92 18.98 -3.51
C ALA A 13 21.90 18.27 -2.61
N LEU A 14 21.85 16.94 -2.67
CA LEU A 14 21.00 16.14 -1.79
C LEU A 14 21.42 16.28 -0.31
N PHE A 15 22.71 16.20 -0.02
CA PHE A 15 23.20 16.37 1.37
C PHE A 15 22.90 17.77 1.90
N THR A 16 23.09 18.81 1.09
CA THR A 16 22.73 20.17 1.47
C THR A 16 21.25 20.32 1.79
N GLN A 17 20.37 19.65 1.05
CA GLN A 17 18.92 19.63 1.31
C GLN A 17 18.55 18.84 2.57
N LEU A 18 19.28 17.76 2.87
CA LEU A 18 19.05 16.95 4.05
C LEU A 18 19.57 17.60 5.35
N ASP A 19 20.60 18.45 5.25
CA ASP A 19 21.15 19.21 6.36
C ASP A 19 20.24 20.38 6.79
N ASP A 20 19.36 20.86 5.89
CA ASP A 20 18.38 21.90 6.20
C ASP A 20 17.05 21.29 6.67
N PRO A 21 16.65 21.47 7.94
CA PRO A 21 15.41 20.94 8.48
C PRO A 21 14.15 21.38 7.74
N SER A 22 14.18 22.56 7.10
CA SER A 22 13.04 23.09 6.32
C SER A 22 12.87 22.39 4.98
N MET A 23 13.95 21.91 4.37
CA MET A 23 13.96 21.21 3.08
C MET A 23 13.86 19.68 3.24
N GLN A 24 14.22 19.16 4.41
CA GLN A 24 14.22 17.71 4.66
C GLN A 24 12.87 17.06 4.40
N LYS A 25 11.77 17.70 4.80
CA LYS A 25 10.42 17.18 4.58
C LYS A 25 10.08 17.12 3.08
N GLN A 26 10.42 18.15 2.32
CA GLN A 26 10.16 18.19 0.87
C GLN A 26 10.97 17.13 0.13
N ALA A 27 12.23 16.92 0.52
CA ALA A 27 13.06 15.88 -0.07
C ALA A 27 12.49 14.48 0.20
N VAL A 28 12.02 14.22 1.43
CA VAL A 28 11.38 12.94 1.80
C VAL A 28 10.08 12.74 1.03
N ASP A 29 9.24 13.75 0.91
CA ASP A 29 7.98 13.66 0.18
C ASP A 29 8.22 13.39 -1.31
N ALA A 30 9.20 14.04 -1.94
CA ALA A 30 9.56 13.80 -3.33
C ALA A 30 10.08 12.37 -3.58
N VAL A 31 10.89 11.82 -2.67
CA VAL A 31 11.37 10.42 -2.75
C VAL A 31 10.21 9.44 -2.59
N ASN A 32 9.30 9.72 -1.66
CA ASN A 32 8.12 8.88 -1.45
C ASN A 32 7.20 8.85 -2.69
N ASP A 33 6.96 9.99 -3.32
CA ASP A 33 6.13 10.09 -4.53
C ASP A 33 6.79 9.38 -5.72
N PHE A 34 8.11 9.53 -5.88
CA PHE A 34 8.88 8.81 -6.89
C PHE A 34 8.78 7.29 -6.67
N THR A 35 9.00 6.84 -5.44
CA THR A 35 8.92 5.42 -5.07
C THR A 35 7.53 4.85 -5.36
N ARG A 36 6.46 5.55 -4.97
CA ARG A 36 5.07 5.14 -5.25
C ARG A 36 4.78 5.02 -6.74
N THR A 37 5.28 5.96 -7.53
CA THR A 37 5.08 5.95 -8.99
C THR A 37 5.76 4.74 -9.61
N ARG A 38 7.02 4.48 -9.26
CA ARG A 38 7.78 3.31 -9.75
C ARG A 38 7.17 1.99 -9.31
N MET A 39 6.69 1.87 -8.08
CA MET A 39 5.99 0.66 -7.63
C MET A 39 4.75 0.35 -8.47
N ARG A 40 4.00 1.38 -8.89
CA ARG A 40 2.83 1.19 -9.75
C ARG A 40 3.19 0.72 -11.16
N GLU A 41 4.35 1.13 -11.67
CA GLU A 41 4.82 0.76 -13.01
C GLU A 41 5.42 -0.64 -13.06
N ASP A 42 6.18 -1.04 -12.04
CA ASP A 42 7.00 -2.24 -12.04
C ASP A 42 6.37 -3.43 -11.30
N GLY A 43 5.35 -3.19 -10.44
CA GLY A 43 4.73 -4.23 -9.61
C GLY A 43 3.95 -5.28 -10.41
N PHE A 44 4.27 -6.55 -10.23
CA PHE A 44 3.52 -7.68 -10.84
C PHE A 44 2.07 -7.71 -10.36
N PHE A 45 1.87 -7.60 -9.06
CA PHE A 45 0.54 -7.57 -8.44
C PHE A 45 -0.33 -6.44 -9.01
N GLN A 46 0.23 -5.24 -9.15
CA GLN A 46 -0.51 -4.07 -9.63
C GLN A 46 -0.88 -4.12 -11.11
N ARG A 47 -0.22 -4.98 -11.90
CA ARG A 47 -0.62 -5.26 -13.28
C ARG A 47 -1.86 -6.15 -13.35
N ILE A 48 -2.06 -7.01 -12.36
CA ILE A 48 -3.20 -7.93 -12.30
C ILE A 48 -4.38 -7.25 -11.62
N MET A 49 -4.14 -6.57 -10.52
CA MET A 49 -5.16 -5.88 -9.74
C MET A 49 -4.79 -4.38 -9.59
N PRO A 50 -5.47 -3.50 -10.31
CA PRO A 50 -5.19 -2.07 -10.21
C PRO A 50 -5.45 -1.56 -8.79
N ALA A 51 -4.57 -0.68 -8.32
CA ALA A 51 -4.69 -0.10 -6.98
C ALA A 51 -5.98 0.72 -6.84
N VAL A 52 -6.73 0.45 -5.78
CA VAL A 52 -7.92 1.22 -5.41
C VAL A 52 -7.57 2.19 -4.29
N THR A 53 -7.86 3.47 -4.50
CA THR A 53 -7.69 4.48 -3.46
C THR A 53 -8.84 4.41 -2.48
N ILE A 54 -8.52 4.25 -1.20
CA ILE A 54 -9.50 4.25 -0.11
C ILE A 54 -9.41 5.61 0.60
N GLN A 55 -10.56 6.26 0.77
CA GLN A 55 -10.66 7.52 1.51
C GLN A 55 -10.91 7.26 2.99
N ASN A 56 -10.59 8.25 3.84
CA ASN A 56 -10.81 8.12 5.29
C ASN A 56 -12.30 7.91 5.67
N ASP A 57 -13.22 8.36 4.82
CA ASP A 57 -14.64 8.17 5.03
C ASP A 57 -15.11 6.74 4.73
N ASP A 58 -14.33 5.98 3.95
CA ASP A 58 -14.59 4.56 3.67
C ASP A 58 -14.20 3.64 4.83
N LEU A 59 -13.48 4.17 5.83
CA LEU A 59 -13.01 3.40 6.97
C LEU A 59 -14.05 3.37 8.07
N ASP A 60 -14.25 2.19 8.66
CA ASP A 60 -15.17 2.04 9.78
C ASP A 60 -14.54 2.58 11.07
N LYS A 61 -15.13 3.65 11.60
CA LYS A 61 -14.69 4.33 12.83
C LYS A 61 -15.25 3.69 14.11
N GLN A 62 -16.17 2.75 13.98
CA GLN A 62 -16.84 2.09 15.12
C GLN A 62 -16.15 0.80 15.58
N VAL A 63 -15.16 0.34 14.81
CA VAL A 63 -14.39 -0.86 15.16
C VAL A 63 -13.27 -0.46 16.11
N ASP A 64 -13.32 -0.98 17.32
CA ASP A 64 -12.27 -0.81 18.34
C ASP A 64 -11.04 -1.64 17.98
N THR A 65 -10.24 -1.11 17.05
CA THR A 65 -8.97 -1.68 16.62
C THR A 65 -7.95 -0.58 16.35
N ASP A 66 -6.69 -0.85 16.66
CA ASP A 66 -5.58 0.06 16.36
C ASP A 66 -5.27 0.18 14.85
N LYS A 67 -5.91 -0.65 14.01
CA LYS A 67 -5.70 -0.69 12.57
C LYS A 67 -6.90 -0.13 11.83
N PRO A 68 -6.70 0.59 10.72
CA PRO A 68 -7.80 1.00 9.87
C PRO A 68 -8.48 -0.22 9.26
N VAL A 69 -9.80 -0.26 9.34
CA VAL A 69 -10.65 -1.37 8.88
C VAL A 69 -11.71 -0.84 7.92
N LYS A 70 -11.93 -1.56 6.83
CA LYS A 70 -13.10 -1.37 5.96
C LYS A 70 -14.02 -2.56 6.09
N VAL A 71 -15.30 -2.29 6.38
CA VAL A 71 -16.34 -3.32 6.39
C VAL A 71 -16.98 -3.40 5.02
N ILE A 72 -16.99 -4.59 4.45
CA ILE A 72 -17.67 -4.89 3.18
C ILE A 72 -18.86 -5.77 3.51
N GLU A 73 -20.05 -5.28 3.21
CA GLU A 73 -21.29 -6.04 3.33
C GLU A 73 -21.66 -6.62 1.96
N LYS A 74 -21.87 -7.92 1.89
CA LYS A 74 -22.41 -8.55 0.70
C LYS A 74 -23.93 -8.57 0.81
N GLU A 75 -24.61 -8.25 -0.27
CA GLU A 75 -26.05 -8.34 -0.33
C GLU A 75 -26.51 -9.78 0.02
N PRO A 76 -27.41 -9.94 0.96
CA PRO A 76 -27.92 -11.26 1.34
C PRO A 76 -28.77 -11.84 0.22
N ASP A 77 -28.77 -13.16 0.12
CA ASP A 77 -29.67 -13.84 -0.81
C ASP A 77 -31.12 -13.54 -0.41
N SER A 78 -31.87 -12.95 -1.32
CA SER A 78 -33.28 -12.69 -1.10
C SER A 78 -34.07 -14.00 -1.15
N PRO A 79 -34.90 -14.31 -0.14
CA PRO A 79 -35.79 -15.46 -0.24
C PRO A 79 -36.78 -15.26 -1.39
N ALA A 80 -37.00 -16.31 -2.17
CA ALA A 80 -37.93 -16.27 -3.28
C ALA A 80 -39.34 -15.89 -2.79
N ALA A 81 -40.05 -15.08 -3.59
CA ALA A 81 -41.44 -14.76 -3.30
C ALA A 81 -42.29 -16.05 -3.40
N VAL A 82 -43.14 -16.26 -2.41
CA VAL A 82 -44.02 -17.43 -2.34
C VAL A 82 -45.47 -16.97 -2.40
N SER A 83 -46.27 -17.61 -3.23
CA SER A 83 -47.71 -17.38 -3.23
C SER A 83 -48.35 -18.01 -2.01
N LEU A 84 -49.07 -17.19 -1.24
CA LEU A 84 -49.74 -17.64 -0.03
C LEU A 84 -51.26 -17.79 -0.29
N PRO A 85 -51.92 -18.84 0.26
CA PRO A 85 -53.38 -18.94 0.21
C PRO A 85 -54.02 -17.77 0.99
N PHE A 86 -55.26 -17.45 0.62
CA PHE A 86 -56.05 -16.46 1.31
C PHE A 86 -56.12 -16.77 2.81
N ALA A 87 -55.86 -15.81 3.66
CA ALA A 87 -55.85 -15.92 5.11
C ALA A 87 -54.66 -16.69 5.75
N SER A 88 -53.61 -16.98 5.02
CA SER A 88 -52.34 -17.46 5.62
C SER A 88 -51.43 -16.29 6.02
N LEU A 89 -50.69 -16.46 7.10
CA LEU A 89 -49.69 -15.49 7.57
C LEU A 89 -48.38 -15.69 6.81
N PRO A 90 -47.68 -14.59 6.43
CA PRO A 90 -46.39 -14.67 5.81
C PRO A 90 -45.36 -15.28 6.77
N ILE A 91 -44.47 -16.12 6.23
CA ILE A 91 -43.35 -16.67 7.00
C ILE A 91 -42.29 -15.60 7.12
N ASN A 92 -41.86 -15.33 8.37
CA ASN A 92 -40.78 -14.37 8.61
C ASN A 92 -39.41 -15.04 8.45
N PHE A 93 -38.59 -14.51 7.54
CA PHE A 93 -37.19 -14.92 7.37
C PHE A 93 -36.27 -13.84 7.93
N TYR A 94 -35.28 -14.28 8.72
CA TYR A 94 -34.19 -13.40 9.11
C TYR A 94 -33.17 -13.34 8.00
N ILE A 95 -33.04 -12.18 7.35
CA ILE A 95 -32.03 -11.95 6.32
C ILE A 95 -30.72 -11.60 7.01
N ARG A 96 -29.68 -12.40 6.81
CA ARG A 96 -28.33 -12.16 7.30
C ARG A 96 -27.37 -12.13 6.11
N GLY A 97 -26.79 -10.96 5.84
CA GLY A 97 -25.72 -10.82 4.87
C GLY A 97 -24.35 -11.10 5.50
N PRO A 98 -23.43 -11.76 4.79
CA PRO A 98 -22.07 -11.91 5.26
C PRO A 98 -21.37 -10.56 5.31
N ARG A 99 -20.65 -10.30 6.40
CA ARG A 99 -19.82 -9.13 6.60
C ARG A 99 -18.36 -9.52 6.59
N TYR A 100 -17.58 -8.86 5.75
CA TYR A 100 -16.14 -9.06 5.67
C TYR A 100 -15.43 -7.84 6.24
N ARG A 101 -14.45 -8.07 7.09
CA ARG A 101 -13.59 -7.02 7.62
C ARG A 101 -12.24 -7.08 6.92
N VAL A 102 -11.88 -6.03 6.20
CA VAL A 102 -10.59 -5.88 5.57
C VAL A 102 -9.74 -4.97 6.44
N MET A 103 -8.69 -5.53 7.02
CA MET A 103 -7.70 -4.79 7.80
C MET A 103 -6.57 -4.33 6.90
N PHE A 104 -6.13 -3.08 7.07
CA PHE A 104 -5.04 -2.51 6.29
C PHE A 104 -3.75 -2.52 7.09
N ASP A 105 -2.70 -3.02 6.47
CA ASP A 105 -1.34 -3.01 6.98
C ASP A 105 -0.50 -1.98 6.22
N ARG A 106 0.51 -1.45 6.89
CA ARG A 106 1.49 -0.55 6.29
C ARG A 106 2.73 -1.34 5.90
N ILE A 107 3.17 -1.21 4.65
CA ILE A 107 4.48 -1.69 4.22
C ILE A 107 5.46 -0.54 4.39
N ALA A 108 6.59 -0.78 5.03
CA ALA A 108 7.66 0.18 5.20
C ALA A 108 9.01 -0.54 5.12
N THR A 109 9.99 0.10 4.49
CA THR A 109 11.37 -0.34 4.53
C THR A 109 12.01 -0.03 5.88
N PRO A 110 12.99 -0.82 6.33
CA PRO A 110 13.76 -0.49 7.50
C PRO A 110 14.50 0.86 7.31
N ARG A 111 14.70 1.56 8.41
CA ARG A 111 15.46 2.82 8.39
C ARG A 111 16.93 2.52 8.23
N PHE A 112 17.54 3.05 7.18
CA PHE A 112 18.98 3.00 6.98
C PHE A 112 19.64 4.22 7.62
N THR A 113 20.72 3.98 8.34
CA THR A 113 21.59 5.03 8.86
C THR A 113 22.98 4.78 8.30
N LYS A 114 23.54 5.76 7.62
CA LYS A 114 24.89 5.68 7.07
C LYS A 114 25.64 6.97 7.35
N ASP A 115 26.97 6.88 7.51
CA ASP A 115 27.81 8.04 7.73
C ASP A 115 27.87 8.89 6.44
N VAL A 116 27.72 10.19 6.59
CA VAL A 116 27.76 11.15 5.46
C VAL A 116 29.13 11.15 4.79
N ASP A 117 30.21 11.02 5.56
CA ASP A 117 31.58 11.02 5.02
C ASP A 117 31.84 9.77 4.17
N GLU A 118 31.29 8.63 4.57
CA GLU A 118 31.33 7.39 3.76
C GLU A 118 30.55 7.55 2.47
N LEU A 119 29.36 8.16 2.52
CA LEU A 119 28.52 8.39 1.32
C LEU A 119 29.16 9.37 0.33
N ARG A 120 29.93 10.36 0.78
CA ARG A 120 30.66 11.29 -0.09
C ARG A 120 31.76 10.61 -0.92
N THR A 121 32.24 9.44 -0.50
CA THR A 121 33.22 8.68 -1.27
C THR A 121 32.62 7.86 -2.40
N TRP A 122 31.29 7.72 -2.45
CA TRP A 122 30.60 6.93 -3.46
C TRP A 122 30.56 7.61 -4.81
N ILE A 123 30.83 6.84 -5.86
CA ILE A 123 30.78 7.29 -7.27
C ILE A 123 29.38 7.08 -7.85
N MET A 124 28.54 6.26 -7.17
CA MET A 124 27.17 5.95 -7.61
C MET A 124 26.18 7.03 -7.15
N ASP A 125 25.11 7.22 -7.92
CA ASP A 125 23.98 8.05 -7.48
C ASP A 125 23.27 7.36 -6.29
N ILE A 126 23.46 7.93 -5.10
CA ILE A 126 22.95 7.40 -3.84
C ILE A 126 21.42 7.32 -3.86
N ARG A 127 20.76 8.33 -4.46
CA ARG A 127 19.29 8.36 -4.54
C ARG A 127 18.75 7.22 -5.36
N GLN A 128 19.37 6.95 -6.51
CA GLN A 128 18.95 5.87 -7.39
C GLN A 128 19.16 4.51 -6.71
N VAL A 129 20.31 4.28 -6.10
CA VAL A 129 20.60 3.00 -5.42
C VAL A 129 19.64 2.75 -4.25
N LEU A 130 19.40 3.76 -3.41
CA LEU A 130 18.51 3.60 -2.26
C LEU A 130 17.04 3.42 -2.68
N SER A 131 16.58 4.18 -3.69
CA SER A 131 15.21 4.04 -4.18
C SER A 131 14.99 2.72 -4.91
N ASP A 132 15.92 2.27 -5.74
CA ASP A 132 15.80 0.99 -6.45
C ASP A 132 15.77 -0.21 -5.46
N ASN A 133 16.60 -0.19 -4.42
CA ASN A 133 16.58 -1.21 -3.39
C ASN A 133 15.27 -1.16 -2.57
N ALA A 134 14.83 0.02 -2.16
CA ALA A 134 13.57 0.18 -1.43
C ALA A 134 12.36 -0.30 -2.26
N ILE A 135 12.34 0.01 -3.56
CA ILE A 135 11.28 -0.44 -4.48
C ILE A 135 11.28 -1.96 -4.60
N LYS A 136 12.43 -2.58 -4.80
CA LYS A 136 12.54 -4.06 -4.89
C LYS A 136 12.05 -4.75 -3.62
N ASP A 137 12.43 -4.25 -2.45
CA ASP A 137 12.04 -4.84 -1.18
C ASP A 137 10.53 -4.68 -0.92
N MET A 138 9.97 -3.51 -1.25
CA MET A 138 8.53 -3.28 -1.12
C MET A 138 7.72 -4.14 -2.09
N LEU A 139 8.14 -4.25 -3.35
CA LEU A 139 7.47 -5.10 -4.35
C LEU A 139 7.53 -6.57 -3.95
N ALA A 140 8.66 -7.05 -3.46
CA ALA A 140 8.80 -8.43 -3.00
C ALA A 140 7.85 -8.75 -1.83
N GLU A 141 7.69 -7.83 -0.88
CA GLU A 141 6.76 -8.01 0.23
C GLU A 141 5.29 -7.94 -0.22
N GLU A 142 4.95 -7.02 -1.14
CA GLU A 142 3.61 -6.89 -1.71
C GLU A 142 3.21 -8.14 -2.50
N ASP A 143 4.08 -8.59 -3.41
CA ASP A 143 3.87 -9.81 -4.19
C ASP A 143 3.77 -11.04 -3.29
N GLY A 144 4.60 -11.13 -2.26
CA GLY A 144 4.55 -12.20 -1.27
C GLY A 144 3.24 -12.24 -0.47
N LYS A 145 2.70 -11.08 -0.08
CA LYS A 145 1.38 -10.98 0.58
C LYS A 145 0.25 -11.38 -0.35
N PHE A 146 0.31 -10.94 -1.61
CA PHE A 146 -0.66 -11.32 -2.62
C PHE A 146 -0.70 -12.82 -2.86
N LEU A 147 0.45 -13.45 -3.09
CA LEU A 147 0.53 -14.90 -3.29
C LEU A 147 0.01 -15.69 -2.08
N ARG A 148 0.30 -15.23 -0.86
CA ARG A 148 -0.24 -15.84 0.36
C ARG A 148 -1.76 -15.72 0.41
N ALA A 149 -2.31 -14.57 0.08
CA ALA A 149 -3.76 -14.35 0.06
C ALA A 149 -4.46 -15.23 -1.00
N VAL A 150 -3.89 -15.32 -2.21
CA VAL A 150 -4.40 -16.19 -3.27
C VAL A 150 -4.36 -17.66 -2.86
N ASN A 151 -3.24 -18.10 -2.28
CA ASN A 151 -3.10 -19.49 -1.81
C ASN A 151 -4.13 -19.81 -0.71
N THR A 152 -4.36 -18.89 0.22
CA THR A 152 -5.40 -19.06 1.25
C THR A 152 -6.81 -19.15 0.65
N ALA A 153 -7.09 -18.35 -0.37
CA ALA A 153 -8.39 -18.37 -1.05
C ALA A 153 -8.62 -19.64 -1.88
N ILE A 154 -7.56 -20.30 -2.36
CA ILE A 154 -7.66 -21.55 -3.13
C ILE A 154 -7.80 -22.77 -2.20
N VAL A 155 -7.13 -22.75 -1.05
CA VAL A 155 -7.09 -23.89 -0.12
C VAL A 155 -8.26 -23.87 0.87
N GLY A 156 -8.85 -22.70 1.15
CA GLY A 156 -10.00 -22.54 2.07
C GLY A 156 -11.31 -22.71 1.37
#